data_deeb2bbdecb7e8713e9482a6d6db59e5
#
_entry.id   deeb2bbdecb7e8713e9482a6d6db59e5
#
_cell.length_a   1.000
_cell.length_b   1.000
_cell.length_c   1.000
_cell.angle_alpha   90.00
_cell.angle_beta   90.00
_cell.angle_gamma   90.00
#
_symmetry.space_group_name_H-M   'P 1'
#
loop_
_entity.id
_entity.type
_entity.pdbx_description
1 polymer ?
#
loop_
_entity_poly.entity_id
_entity_poly.type
_entity_poly.pdbx_seq_one_letter_code
_entity_poly.pdbx_strand_id
1 'polypeptide(L)'
;IAFADGIPTLTTTETSNSSSITINFTAGNDVTSKTFYFPLPVAEYPALELSIGNGATSQVLKTKALDAKRNERYTTTITLDEVSGSVPTTVESVSEVADALKETNSVSVADVASTEPSPTVSIPKKDTPAENVSISFENISTTNAVAIKEESTGTGGTAAPKNVLVSVPQLDTAPKFEIDLPSSTVTLAANGETATYDEVTATTAANTLVLGKGVTVNTLKVKAGNVRVKSGAKVTAISR
;
A
#
# COMPACT_ATOMS: atom_id res chain seq x y z
N ILE A 1 26.22 17.55 -1.37
CA ILE A 1 26.52 18.26 -0.12
C ILE A 1 27.99 18.04 0.17
N ALA A 2 28.80 19.10 0.15
CA ALA A 2 30.18 19.05 0.60
C ALA A 2 30.26 19.57 2.06
N PHE A 3 31.18 19.05 2.85
CA PHE A 3 31.44 19.56 4.17
C PHE A 3 32.76 20.32 4.13
N ALA A 4 32.75 21.62 4.40
CA ALA A 4 33.93 22.41 4.68
C ALA A 4 33.87 22.80 6.15
N ASP A 5 34.92 22.47 6.91
CA ASP A 5 35.06 22.79 8.34
C ASP A 5 33.90 22.29 9.23
N GLY A 6 33.31 21.14 8.89
CA GLY A 6 32.18 20.55 9.62
C GLY A 6 30.83 21.21 9.37
N ILE A 7 30.76 22.21 8.50
CA ILE A 7 29.52 22.88 8.11
C ILE A 7 29.07 22.33 6.75
N PRO A 8 27.82 21.83 6.63
CA PRO A 8 27.33 21.38 5.34
C PRO A 8 27.18 22.58 4.39
N THR A 9 27.92 22.58 3.29
CA THR A 9 27.81 23.60 2.25
C THR A 9 27.02 23.04 1.09
N LEU A 10 25.90 23.64 0.76
CA LEU A 10 25.12 23.31 -0.43
C LEU A 10 25.70 24.13 -1.59
N THR A 11 26.44 23.49 -2.48
CA THR A 11 26.88 24.12 -3.72
C THR A 11 25.88 23.75 -4.80
N THR A 12 25.09 24.72 -5.25
CA THR A 12 24.29 24.57 -6.46
C THR A 12 25.20 24.93 -7.67
N THR A 13 25.48 23.97 -8.52
CA THR A 13 26.03 24.26 -9.83
C THR A 13 24.90 24.73 -10.74
N GLU A 14 25.03 25.88 -11.33
CA GLU A 14 24.00 26.57 -12.14
C GLU A 14 23.52 25.78 -13.38
N THR A 15 24.04 24.60 -13.62
CA THR A 15 23.73 23.77 -14.79
C THR A 15 22.84 22.57 -14.53
N SER A 16 22.47 22.27 -13.29
CA SER A 16 21.54 21.19 -12.99
C SER A 16 20.39 21.69 -12.16
N ASN A 17 19.24 21.87 -12.76
CA ASN A 17 17.95 21.99 -12.07
C ASN A 17 17.59 20.66 -11.40
N SER A 18 18.47 20.14 -10.55
CA SER A 18 18.13 18.98 -9.74
C SER A 18 17.19 19.42 -8.63
N SER A 19 15.93 19.12 -8.81
CA SER A 19 14.89 19.33 -7.81
C SER A 19 14.85 18.23 -6.74
N SER A 20 15.88 17.38 -6.67
CA SER A 20 15.91 16.24 -5.76
C SER A 20 17.20 16.17 -4.96
N ILE A 21 17.10 15.77 -3.69
CA ILE A 21 18.21 15.42 -2.81
C ILE A 21 18.07 13.93 -2.50
N THR A 22 19.10 13.14 -2.82
CA THR A 22 19.14 11.73 -2.51
C THR A 22 20.08 11.47 -1.32
N ILE A 23 19.58 10.79 -0.30
CA ILE A 23 20.37 10.32 0.84
C ILE A 23 20.41 8.81 0.81
N ASN A 24 21.60 8.25 0.69
CA ASN A 24 21.79 6.81 0.71
C ASN A 24 22.21 6.34 2.11
N PHE A 25 21.60 5.25 2.57
CA PHE A 25 21.95 4.59 3.82
C PHE A 25 22.69 3.29 3.50
N THR A 26 23.68 2.96 4.32
CA THR A 26 24.34 1.68 4.22
C THR A 26 23.39 0.56 4.64
N ALA A 27 23.35 -0.52 3.88
CA ALA A 27 22.56 -1.70 4.21
C ALA A 27 22.90 -2.22 5.62
N GLY A 28 21.88 -2.62 6.36
CA GLY A 28 22.01 -3.11 7.73
C GLY A 28 21.84 -2.05 8.84
N ASN A 29 21.72 -0.78 8.49
CA ASN A 29 21.36 0.23 9.47
C ASN A 29 19.84 0.24 9.69
N ASP A 30 19.43 0.05 10.91
CA ASP A 30 18.05 0.27 11.31
C ASP A 30 17.74 1.78 11.22
N VAL A 31 16.83 2.16 10.32
CA VAL A 31 16.37 3.54 10.11
C VAL A 31 15.05 3.82 10.80
N THR A 32 14.52 2.87 11.57
CA THR A 32 13.33 3.10 12.38
C THR A 32 13.59 4.22 13.38
N SER A 33 12.68 5.17 13.48
CA SER A 33 12.79 6.33 14.39
C SER A 33 14.03 7.23 14.16
N LYS A 34 14.44 7.41 12.91
CA LYS A 34 15.52 8.37 12.57
C LYS A 34 14.93 9.73 12.17
N THR A 35 15.63 10.78 12.58
CA THR A 35 15.29 12.16 12.19
C THR A 35 16.29 12.63 11.15
N PHE A 36 15.79 13.13 10.05
CA PHE A 36 16.58 13.70 8.95
C PHE A 36 16.34 15.19 8.85
N TYR A 37 17.40 15.96 8.60
CA TYR A 37 17.32 17.40 8.44
C TYR A 37 17.71 17.75 7.00
N PHE A 38 16.86 18.52 6.33
CA PHE A 38 17.11 19.01 4.98
C PHE A 38 17.04 20.51 4.98
N PRO A 39 18.06 21.21 4.46
CA PRO A 39 17.95 22.62 4.20
C PRO A 39 16.99 22.86 3.04
N LEU A 40 15.98 23.69 3.25
CA LEU A 40 15.08 24.14 2.21
C LEU A 40 15.42 25.59 1.86
N PRO A 41 15.63 25.94 0.57
CA PRO A 41 15.66 27.33 0.15
C PRO A 41 14.37 28.06 0.50
N VAL A 42 14.46 29.36 0.74
CA VAL A 42 13.28 30.21 0.95
C VAL A 42 12.49 30.28 -0.37
N ALA A 43 11.32 29.65 -0.39
CA ALA A 43 10.44 29.62 -1.55
C ALA A 43 9.06 29.08 -1.19
N GLU A 44 8.09 29.32 -2.05
CA GLU A 44 6.82 28.64 -2.01
C GLU A 44 6.91 27.30 -2.75
N TYR A 45 6.58 26.22 -2.08
CA TYR A 45 6.55 24.87 -2.64
C TYR A 45 5.10 24.39 -2.73
N PRO A 46 4.58 24.06 -3.93
CA PRO A 46 3.22 23.54 -4.06
C PRO A 46 3.04 22.21 -3.34
N ALA A 47 4.06 21.38 -3.35
CA ALA A 47 4.22 20.17 -2.53
C ALA A 47 5.68 19.75 -2.55
N LEU A 48 6.15 19.11 -1.50
CA LEU A 48 7.41 18.37 -1.48
C LEU A 48 7.09 16.90 -1.63
N GLU A 49 7.84 16.24 -2.49
CA GLU A 49 7.76 14.81 -2.70
C GLU A 49 8.94 14.14 -1.99
N LEU A 50 8.66 13.27 -1.04
CA LEU A 50 9.66 12.43 -0.40
C LEU A 50 9.53 11.02 -0.92
N SER A 51 10.58 10.54 -1.57
CA SER A 51 10.68 9.15 -1.99
C SER A 51 11.60 8.42 -1.01
N ILE A 52 11.08 7.40 -0.34
CA ILE A 52 11.85 6.57 0.58
C ILE A 52 11.86 5.16 0.03
N GLY A 53 13.04 4.62 -0.23
CA GLY A 53 13.17 3.33 -0.87
C GLY A 53 14.47 2.61 -0.55
N ASN A 54 14.53 1.35 -0.91
CA ASN A 54 15.71 0.47 -0.73
C ASN A 54 16.47 0.21 -2.05
N GLY A 55 16.23 1.03 -3.07
CA GLY A 55 16.81 0.87 -4.41
C GLY A 55 15.97 0.02 -5.36
N ALA A 56 15.17 -0.90 -4.85
CA ALA A 56 14.23 -1.69 -5.65
C ALA A 56 12.79 -1.18 -5.52
N THR A 57 12.52 -0.44 -4.45
CA THR A 57 11.18 0.04 -4.12
C THR A 57 11.24 1.39 -3.49
N SER A 58 10.22 2.21 -3.74
CA SER A 58 10.09 3.51 -3.09
C SER A 58 8.63 3.80 -2.73
N GLN A 59 8.44 4.33 -1.54
CA GLN A 59 7.18 4.96 -1.15
C GLN A 59 7.31 6.46 -1.39
N VAL A 60 6.37 7.03 -2.12
CA VAL A 60 6.33 8.46 -2.40
C VAL A 60 5.28 9.10 -1.51
N LEU A 61 5.71 10.10 -0.76
CA LEU A 61 4.87 10.90 0.12
C LEU A 61 4.86 12.33 -0.37
N LYS A 62 3.68 12.92 -0.48
CA LYS A 62 3.52 14.33 -0.84
C LYS A 62 3.11 15.13 0.39
N THR A 63 3.82 16.22 0.64
CA THR A 63 3.42 17.18 1.68
C THR A 63 2.29 18.08 1.17
N LYS A 64 1.68 18.84 2.09
CA LYS A 64 0.89 20.02 1.70
C LYS A 64 1.81 21.10 1.15
N ALA A 65 1.22 22.11 0.50
CA ALA A 65 1.93 23.31 0.10
C ALA A 65 2.65 23.93 1.31
N LEU A 66 3.87 24.36 1.10
CA LEU A 66 4.74 24.91 2.11
C LEU A 66 5.34 26.25 1.65
N ASP A 67 5.15 27.30 2.42
CA ASP A 67 5.85 28.58 2.27
C ASP A 67 7.08 28.56 3.22
N ALA A 68 8.23 28.18 2.66
CA ALA A 68 9.46 28.04 3.45
C ALA A 68 10.09 29.40 3.70
N LYS A 69 10.22 29.79 4.96
CA LYS A 69 10.78 31.08 5.41
C LYS A 69 12.14 30.92 6.07
N ARG A 70 12.91 31.98 6.08
CA ARG A 70 14.21 32.00 6.71
C ARG A 70 14.07 31.79 8.23
N ASN A 71 14.96 30.97 8.79
CA ASN A 71 15.01 30.65 10.25
C ASN A 71 13.78 29.91 10.77
N GLU A 72 12.94 29.36 9.91
CA GLU A 72 11.83 28.50 10.33
C GLU A 72 12.23 27.04 10.20
N ARG A 73 11.67 26.21 11.10
CA ARG A 73 11.83 24.76 11.11
C ARG A 73 10.47 24.10 10.85
N TYR A 74 10.41 23.32 9.81
CA TYR A 74 9.22 22.53 9.48
C TYR A 74 9.47 21.08 9.87
N THR A 75 8.51 20.45 10.50
CA THR A 75 8.61 19.06 10.94
C THR A 75 7.47 18.26 10.35
N THR A 76 7.77 17.11 9.81
CA THR A 76 6.76 16.11 9.44
C THR A 76 7.21 14.76 9.98
N THR A 77 6.27 13.99 10.50
CA THR A 77 6.52 12.61 10.90
C THR A 77 5.93 11.71 9.84
N ILE A 78 6.78 10.86 9.31
CA ILE A 78 6.40 9.87 8.32
C ILE A 78 6.39 8.54 9.03
N THR A 79 5.23 7.90 9.09
CA THR A 79 5.14 6.51 9.47
C THR A 79 5.21 5.72 8.17
N LEU A 80 6.29 4.99 7.99
CA LEU A 80 6.35 3.97 6.96
C LEU A 80 5.47 2.84 7.47
N ASP A 81 4.30 2.70 6.90
CA ASP A 81 3.56 1.47 7.09
C ASP A 81 4.46 0.34 6.56
N GLU A 82 4.53 -0.77 7.28
CA GLU A 82 5.30 -1.96 6.91
C GLU A 82 4.72 -2.61 5.63
N VAL A 83 4.57 -1.82 4.60
CA VAL A 83 4.30 -2.33 3.27
C VAL A 83 5.65 -2.81 2.75
N SER A 84 5.79 -4.08 2.69
CA SER A 84 6.91 -4.77 2.13
C SER A 84 7.39 -4.08 0.85
N GLY A 85 8.59 -3.55 0.92
CA GLY A 85 9.14 -2.68 -0.09
C GLY A 85 9.60 -3.40 -1.36
N SER A 86 8.73 -4.11 -2.06
CA SER A 86 8.97 -4.56 -3.43
C SER A 86 8.16 -3.70 -4.40
N VAL A 87 8.76 -3.27 -5.50
CA VAL A 87 7.98 -2.72 -6.63
C VAL A 87 6.93 -3.76 -6.97
N PRO A 88 5.62 -3.41 -6.95
CA PRO A 88 4.62 -4.38 -7.28
C PRO A 88 4.90 -4.94 -8.69
N THR A 89 4.89 -6.23 -8.82
CA THR A 89 4.87 -6.83 -10.14
C THR A 89 3.51 -6.55 -10.76
N THR A 90 3.48 -5.81 -11.86
CA THR A 90 2.22 -5.54 -12.56
C THR A 90 1.80 -6.78 -13.33
N VAL A 91 0.54 -7.15 -13.17
CA VAL A 91 -0.12 -8.23 -13.91
C VAL A 91 -1.37 -7.69 -14.61
N GLU A 92 -1.72 -8.25 -15.74
CA GLU A 92 -2.85 -7.76 -16.54
C GLU A 92 -4.19 -8.27 -16.00
N SER A 93 -4.20 -9.42 -15.33
CA SER A 93 -5.42 -10.05 -14.84
C SER A 93 -5.25 -10.67 -13.45
N VAL A 94 -6.37 -10.91 -12.75
CA VAL A 94 -6.37 -11.58 -11.43
C VAL A 94 -5.86 -13.01 -11.47
N SER A 95 -5.96 -13.71 -12.61
CA SER A 95 -5.48 -15.07 -12.75
C SER A 95 -3.96 -15.22 -12.68
N GLU A 96 -3.22 -14.15 -12.96
CA GLU A 96 -1.75 -14.12 -12.93
C GLU A 96 -1.19 -13.81 -11.52
N VAL A 97 -2.05 -13.32 -10.61
CA VAL A 97 -1.63 -12.88 -9.27
C VAL A 97 -0.95 -14.00 -8.48
N ALA A 98 -1.51 -15.22 -8.53
CA ALA A 98 -0.94 -16.34 -7.78
C ALA A 98 0.49 -16.67 -8.21
N ASP A 99 0.75 -16.69 -9.52
CA ASP A 99 2.09 -16.98 -10.04
C ASP A 99 3.06 -15.82 -9.72
N ALA A 100 2.63 -14.58 -9.89
CA ALA A 100 3.45 -13.44 -9.51
C ALA A 100 3.78 -13.44 -8.01
N LEU A 101 2.83 -13.79 -7.14
CA LEU A 101 3.05 -13.86 -5.70
C LEU A 101 3.97 -15.01 -5.26
N LYS A 102 4.22 -16.02 -6.09
CA LYS A 102 5.25 -17.04 -5.81
C LYS A 102 6.65 -16.42 -5.79
N GLU A 103 6.88 -15.47 -6.69
CA GLU A 103 8.19 -14.81 -6.87
C GLU A 103 8.33 -13.53 -6.04
N THR A 104 7.21 -12.83 -5.79
CA THR A 104 7.19 -11.53 -5.08
C THR A 104 6.21 -11.55 -3.92
N ASN A 105 6.20 -10.50 -3.12
CA ASN A 105 5.19 -10.31 -2.07
C ASN A 105 4.27 -9.11 -2.37
N SER A 106 4.42 -8.49 -3.54
CA SER A 106 3.63 -7.32 -3.93
C SER A 106 3.27 -7.38 -5.41
N VAL A 107 1.98 -7.27 -5.70
CA VAL A 107 1.43 -7.32 -7.05
C VAL A 107 0.47 -6.16 -7.28
N SER A 108 0.52 -5.55 -8.47
CA SER A 108 -0.46 -4.59 -8.97
C SER A 108 -1.23 -5.20 -10.12
N VAL A 109 -2.55 -5.24 -10.01
CA VAL A 109 -3.45 -5.72 -11.06
C VAL A 109 -3.90 -4.52 -11.89
N ALA A 110 -3.60 -4.53 -13.19
CA ALA A 110 -3.89 -3.40 -14.07
C ALA A 110 -5.40 -3.21 -14.26
N ASP A 111 -6.16 -4.27 -14.50
CA ASP A 111 -7.62 -4.23 -14.59
C ASP A 111 -8.25 -5.56 -14.19
N VAL A 112 -9.43 -5.48 -13.59
CA VAL A 112 -10.35 -6.63 -13.46
C VAL A 112 -11.48 -6.42 -14.43
N ALA A 113 -11.37 -7.10 -15.58
CA ALA A 113 -12.23 -6.86 -16.73
C ALA A 113 -13.72 -7.12 -16.44
N SER A 114 -14.59 -6.32 -17.05
CA SER A 114 -16.06 -6.46 -16.93
C SER A 114 -16.58 -7.79 -17.46
N THR A 115 -15.83 -8.45 -18.35
CA THR A 115 -16.15 -9.75 -18.93
C THR A 115 -15.80 -10.92 -18.02
N GLU A 116 -15.12 -10.70 -16.90
CA GLU A 116 -14.71 -11.75 -15.98
C GLU A 116 -15.88 -12.13 -15.05
N PRO A 117 -16.45 -13.34 -15.20
CA PRO A 117 -17.70 -13.70 -14.50
C PRO A 117 -17.49 -13.97 -13.01
N SER A 118 -16.28 -14.38 -12.62
CA SER A 118 -15.95 -14.76 -11.24
C SER A 118 -14.49 -14.43 -10.96
N PRO A 119 -14.13 -13.14 -10.89
CA PRO A 119 -12.74 -12.74 -10.69
C PRO A 119 -12.24 -13.25 -9.34
N THR A 120 -11.18 -14.06 -9.37
CA THR A 120 -10.62 -14.67 -8.17
C THR A 120 -9.12 -14.43 -8.10
N VAL A 121 -8.71 -13.78 -7.03
CA VAL A 121 -7.31 -13.64 -6.63
C VAL A 121 -6.98 -14.78 -5.69
N SER A 122 -6.07 -15.64 -6.10
CA SER A 122 -5.59 -16.75 -5.27
C SER A 122 -4.27 -16.36 -4.58
N ILE A 123 -4.23 -16.50 -3.27
CA ILE A 123 -3.04 -16.24 -2.46
C ILE A 123 -2.30 -17.56 -2.25
N PRO A 124 -1.08 -17.72 -2.80
CA PRO A 124 -0.33 -18.96 -2.68
C PRO A 124 0.16 -19.18 -1.25
N LYS A 125 0.20 -20.45 -0.84
CA LYS A 125 0.91 -20.88 0.37
C LYS A 125 2.35 -21.15 0.03
N LYS A 126 3.27 -20.82 0.94
CA LYS A 126 4.71 -21.00 0.79
C LYS A 126 5.26 -21.85 1.94
N ASP A 127 6.39 -22.53 1.74
CA ASP A 127 7.07 -23.26 2.82
C ASP A 127 7.59 -22.28 3.89
N THR A 128 8.09 -21.13 3.44
CA THR A 128 8.39 -20.00 4.32
C THR A 128 7.35 -18.92 4.06
N PRO A 129 6.38 -18.71 4.95
CA PRO A 129 5.31 -17.76 4.73
C PRO A 129 5.86 -16.35 4.68
N ALA A 130 5.38 -15.56 3.72
CA ALA A 130 5.61 -14.14 3.75
C ALA A 130 4.90 -13.54 4.98
N GLU A 131 5.56 -12.63 5.70
CA GLU A 131 4.88 -11.90 6.76
C GLU A 131 3.76 -11.03 6.19
N ASN A 132 4.07 -10.34 5.10
CA ASN A 132 3.17 -9.38 4.47
C ASN A 132 3.08 -9.65 2.97
N VAL A 133 1.85 -9.63 2.43
CA VAL A 133 1.55 -9.66 1.00
C VAL A 133 0.72 -8.41 0.67
N SER A 134 1.02 -7.77 -0.44
CA SER A 134 0.30 -6.59 -0.92
C SER A 134 -0.27 -6.82 -2.30
N ILE A 135 -1.55 -6.50 -2.48
CA ILE A 135 -2.25 -6.55 -3.75
C ILE A 135 -2.91 -5.20 -3.95
N SER A 136 -2.49 -4.50 -4.99
CA SER A 136 -3.14 -3.26 -5.43
C SER A 136 -3.88 -3.49 -6.73
N PHE A 137 -4.98 -2.81 -6.90
CA PHE A 137 -5.73 -2.77 -8.16
C PHE A 137 -5.63 -1.37 -8.73
N GLU A 138 -5.31 -1.24 -10.00
CA GLU A 138 -5.29 0.06 -10.68
C GLU A 138 -6.69 0.39 -11.18
N ASN A 139 -7.40 -0.61 -11.69
CA ASN A 139 -8.78 -0.50 -12.13
C ASN A 139 -9.58 -1.77 -11.83
N ILE A 140 -10.90 -1.62 -11.66
CA ILE A 140 -11.85 -2.72 -11.52
C ILE A 140 -13.09 -2.34 -12.35
N SER A 141 -13.19 -2.91 -13.53
CA SER A 141 -14.28 -2.67 -14.48
C SER A 141 -15.47 -3.62 -14.30
N THR A 142 -15.28 -4.70 -13.54
CA THR A 142 -16.34 -5.67 -13.27
C THR A 142 -17.33 -5.18 -12.22
N THR A 143 -18.61 -5.55 -12.36
CA THR A 143 -19.66 -5.37 -11.33
C THR A 143 -19.77 -6.58 -10.41
N ASN A 144 -19.09 -7.69 -10.74
CA ASN A 144 -19.03 -8.90 -9.92
C ASN A 144 -18.09 -8.67 -8.72
N ALA A 145 -18.30 -9.45 -7.66
CA ALA A 145 -17.39 -9.40 -6.52
C ALA A 145 -16.05 -10.05 -6.87
N VAL A 146 -14.96 -9.37 -6.56
CA VAL A 146 -13.61 -9.92 -6.63
C VAL A 146 -13.38 -10.79 -5.40
N ALA A 147 -13.23 -12.09 -5.60
CA ALA A 147 -12.95 -13.01 -4.53
C ALA A 147 -11.44 -13.03 -4.22
N ILE A 148 -11.08 -12.90 -2.96
CA ILE A 148 -9.70 -13.05 -2.49
C ILE A 148 -9.65 -14.27 -1.57
N LYS A 149 -8.95 -15.32 -2.00
CA LYS A 149 -8.98 -16.64 -1.36
C LYS A 149 -7.58 -17.20 -1.16
N GLU A 150 -7.42 -18.07 -0.17
CA GLU A 150 -6.24 -18.91 -0.08
C GLU A 150 -6.26 -19.96 -1.21
N GLU A 151 -5.11 -20.23 -1.79
CA GLU A 151 -4.97 -21.34 -2.73
C GLU A 151 -5.22 -22.67 -2.00
N SER A 152 -6.19 -23.45 -2.49
CA SER A 152 -6.62 -24.69 -1.81
C SER A 152 -5.63 -25.85 -1.96
N THR A 153 -4.83 -25.85 -3.03
CA THR A 153 -3.87 -26.91 -3.35
C THR A 153 -2.67 -26.29 -4.05
N GLY A 154 -1.74 -25.76 -3.24
CA GLY A 154 -0.49 -25.22 -3.77
C GLY A 154 0.62 -26.27 -3.78
N THR A 155 1.36 -26.37 -4.88
CA THR A 155 2.63 -27.10 -4.95
C THR A 155 3.75 -26.37 -4.22
N GLY A 156 3.45 -25.24 -3.55
CA GLY A 156 4.43 -24.29 -3.03
C GLY A 156 4.52 -24.18 -1.52
N GLY A 157 3.82 -25.00 -0.73
CA GLY A 157 3.95 -24.95 0.73
C GLY A 157 2.64 -25.03 1.49
N THR A 158 2.73 -24.99 2.82
CA THR A 158 1.59 -25.20 3.73
C THR A 158 1.15 -23.93 4.48
N ALA A 159 1.94 -22.87 4.45
CA ALA A 159 1.72 -21.68 5.26
C ALA A 159 1.23 -20.48 4.43
N ALA A 160 0.11 -19.91 4.86
CA ALA A 160 -0.44 -18.67 4.32
C ALA A 160 0.30 -17.44 4.87
N PRO A 161 0.30 -16.28 4.18
CA PRO A 161 0.85 -15.05 4.71
C PRO A 161 0.10 -14.61 5.97
N LYS A 162 0.81 -13.97 6.91
CA LYS A 162 0.19 -13.46 8.15
C LYS A 162 -0.71 -12.25 7.89
N ASN A 163 -0.27 -11.36 7.03
CA ASN A 163 -0.99 -10.14 6.70
C ASN A 163 -1.16 -10.01 5.19
N VAL A 164 -2.34 -9.62 4.75
CA VAL A 164 -2.65 -9.32 3.36
C VAL A 164 -3.22 -7.91 3.28
N LEU A 165 -2.54 -7.04 2.54
CA LEU A 165 -3.00 -5.71 2.22
C LEU A 165 -3.68 -5.73 0.86
N VAL A 166 -4.90 -5.25 0.80
CA VAL A 166 -5.66 -5.08 -0.45
C VAL A 166 -5.97 -3.61 -0.60
N SER A 167 -5.54 -3.00 -1.69
CA SER A 167 -5.76 -1.58 -1.92
C SER A 167 -6.37 -1.31 -3.30
N VAL A 168 -7.28 -0.33 -3.32
CA VAL A 168 -7.87 0.19 -4.56
C VAL A 168 -7.78 1.72 -4.55
N PRO A 169 -7.65 2.37 -5.72
CA PRO A 169 -7.83 3.82 -5.82
C PRO A 169 -9.31 4.19 -5.64
N GLN A 170 -9.59 5.48 -5.62
CA GLN A 170 -10.98 5.94 -5.76
C GLN A 170 -11.44 5.68 -7.19
N LEU A 171 -12.36 4.75 -7.37
CA LEU A 171 -12.95 4.39 -8.66
C LEU A 171 -14.32 5.05 -8.83
N ASP A 172 -14.72 5.29 -10.08
CA ASP A 172 -16.04 5.83 -10.43
C ASP A 172 -17.17 4.86 -10.01
N THR A 173 -16.91 3.56 -10.18
CA THR A 173 -17.79 2.49 -9.70
C THR A 173 -17.11 1.78 -8.54
N ALA A 174 -17.70 1.84 -7.37
CA ALA A 174 -17.16 1.21 -6.17
C ALA A 174 -17.18 -0.34 -6.33
N PRO A 175 -16.05 -1.01 -6.10
CA PRO A 175 -15.93 -2.45 -6.31
C PRO A 175 -16.55 -3.26 -5.17
N LYS A 176 -16.82 -4.53 -5.45
CA LYS A 176 -17.26 -5.52 -4.47
C LYS A 176 -16.16 -6.53 -4.20
N PHE A 177 -15.99 -6.92 -2.94
CA PHE A 177 -15.00 -7.91 -2.53
C PHE A 177 -15.61 -9.02 -1.68
N GLU A 178 -15.15 -10.24 -1.91
CA GLU A 178 -15.39 -11.38 -1.02
C GLU A 178 -14.04 -11.85 -0.47
N ILE A 179 -13.88 -11.82 0.86
CA ILE A 179 -12.62 -12.12 1.55
C ILE A 179 -12.75 -13.48 2.25
N ASP A 180 -11.99 -14.44 1.77
CA ASP A 180 -11.92 -15.81 2.26
C ASP A 180 -10.45 -16.23 2.51
N LEU A 181 -9.86 -15.63 3.54
CA LEU A 181 -8.47 -15.85 3.95
C LEU A 181 -8.42 -16.25 5.43
N PRO A 182 -8.65 -17.53 5.76
CA PRO A 182 -8.83 -17.98 7.14
C PRO A 182 -7.59 -17.78 8.02
N SER A 183 -6.41 -17.75 7.46
CA SER A 183 -5.15 -17.72 8.21
C SER A 183 -4.50 -16.34 8.28
N SER A 184 -5.10 -15.32 7.66
CA SER A 184 -4.49 -14.01 7.48
C SER A 184 -5.28 -12.89 8.15
N THR A 185 -4.59 -11.85 8.60
CA THR A 185 -5.20 -10.54 8.85
C THR A 185 -5.27 -9.79 7.52
N VAL A 186 -6.45 -9.40 7.08
CA VAL A 186 -6.65 -8.69 5.81
C VAL A 186 -6.94 -7.23 6.09
N THR A 187 -6.16 -6.34 5.49
CA THR A 187 -6.40 -4.90 5.56
C THR A 187 -6.89 -4.38 4.22
N LEU A 188 -8.07 -3.80 4.18
CA LEU A 188 -8.51 -3.00 3.04
C LEU A 188 -8.00 -1.57 3.21
N ALA A 189 -7.40 -1.03 2.17
CA ALA A 189 -6.79 0.28 2.17
C ALA A 189 -7.20 1.10 0.94
N ALA A 190 -7.00 2.40 1.02
CA ALA A 190 -7.06 3.28 -0.12
C ALA A 190 -5.68 3.36 -0.77
N ASN A 191 -5.63 3.21 -2.09
CA ASN A 191 -4.45 3.57 -2.88
C ASN A 191 -4.59 5.07 -3.24
N GLY A 192 -4.18 5.94 -2.30
CA GLY A 192 -4.44 7.37 -2.31
C GLY A 192 -5.09 7.84 -1.00
N GLU A 193 -5.82 8.96 -1.05
CA GLU A 193 -6.44 9.53 0.16
C GLU A 193 -7.70 8.76 0.60
N THR A 194 -8.51 8.33 -0.35
CA THR A 194 -9.77 7.65 -0.10
C THR A 194 -10.01 6.51 -1.08
N ALA A 195 -10.79 5.53 -0.65
CA ALA A 195 -11.34 4.49 -1.51
C ALA A 195 -12.73 4.10 -1.01
N THR A 196 -13.65 3.88 -1.94
CA THR A 196 -14.99 3.41 -1.63
C THR A 196 -15.17 2.00 -2.15
N TYR A 197 -15.64 1.10 -1.29
CA TYR A 197 -16.04 -0.27 -1.58
C TYR A 197 -17.56 -0.34 -1.51
N ASP A 198 -18.22 -0.88 -2.54
CA ASP A 198 -19.68 -1.01 -2.54
C ASP A 198 -20.14 -2.10 -1.57
N GLU A 199 -19.57 -3.28 -1.71
CA GLU A 199 -19.86 -4.39 -0.81
C GLU A 199 -18.57 -5.12 -0.44
N VAL A 200 -18.44 -5.44 0.83
CA VAL A 200 -17.35 -6.30 1.34
C VAL A 200 -17.97 -7.43 2.14
N THR A 201 -17.72 -8.66 1.73
CA THR A 201 -18.16 -9.86 2.43
C THR A 201 -16.97 -10.56 3.10
N ALA A 202 -16.99 -10.70 4.42
CA ALA A 202 -16.04 -11.51 5.18
C ALA A 202 -16.67 -12.89 5.45
N THR A 203 -16.04 -13.96 4.97
CA THR A 203 -16.62 -15.31 4.97
C THR A 203 -16.02 -16.24 6.01
N THR A 204 -14.84 -15.96 6.55
CA THR A 204 -14.06 -16.91 7.35
C THR A 204 -13.98 -16.54 8.81
N ALA A 205 -14.20 -17.53 9.71
CA ALA A 205 -14.26 -17.32 11.15
C ALA A 205 -12.91 -16.95 11.81
N ALA A 206 -11.80 -17.39 11.25
CA ALA A 206 -10.48 -17.24 11.88
C ALA A 206 -9.76 -15.96 11.49
N ASN A 207 -10.25 -15.21 10.51
CA ASN A 207 -9.56 -14.01 10.04
C ASN A 207 -9.98 -12.74 10.78
N THR A 208 -9.15 -11.71 10.64
CA THR A 208 -9.48 -10.34 11.04
C THR A 208 -9.45 -9.45 9.80
N LEU A 209 -10.61 -8.90 9.46
CA LEU A 209 -10.71 -7.86 8.44
C LEU A 209 -10.47 -6.48 9.09
N VAL A 210 -9.55 -5.72 8.57
CA VAL A 210 -9.23 -4.37 9.02
C VAL A 210 -9.62 -3.38 7.94
N LEU A 211 -10.44 -2.40 8.27
CA LEU A 211 -10.72 -1.27 7.38
C LEU A 211 -9.76 -0.14 7.72
N GLY A 212 -8.87 0.19 6.78
CA GLY A 212 -7.85 1.21 6.91
C GLY A 212 -8.40 2.63 6.86
N LYS A 213 -7.58 3.60 7.22
CA LYS A 213 -7.93 5.02 7.11
C LYS A 213 -8.29 5.39 5.66
N GLY A 214 -9.30 6.24 5.48
CA GLY A 214 -9.75 6.67 4.14
C GLY A 214 -10.66 5.67 3.43
N VAL A 215 -10.87 4.47 3.99
CA VAL A 215 -11.76 3.46 3.42
C VAL A 215 -13.21 3.73 3.81
N THR A 216 -14.10 3.73 2.83
CA THR A 216 -15.55 3.70 3.02
C THR A 216 -16.09 2.38 2.48
N VAL A 217 -16.89 1.66 3.27
CA VAL A 217 -17.61 0.47 2.84
C VAL A 217 -19.11 0.77 2.90
N ASN A 218 -19.80 0.70 1.76
CA ASN A 218 -21.24 0.95 1.70
C ASN A 218 -22.02 -0.16 2.41
N THR A 219 -21.71 -1.41 2.09
CA THR A 219 -22.34 -2.59 2.72
C THR A 219 -21.26 -3.58 3.19
N LEU A 220 -21.18 -3.81 4.48
CA LEU A 220 -20.32 -4.81 5.08
C LEU A 220 -21.15 -6.04 5.48
N LYS A 221 -20.86 -7.18 4.86
CA LYS A 221 -21.47 -8.48 5.21
C LYS A 221 -20.48 -9.31 6.01
N VAL A 222 -20.79 -9.57 7.26
CA VAL A 222 -19.93 -10.39 8.14
C VAL A 222 -20.60 -11.74 8.36
N LYS A 223 -20.24 -12.73 7.54
CA LYS A 223 -20.68 -14.11 7.70
C LYS A 223 -19.93 -14.80 8.86
N ALA A 224 -18.65 -14.45 9.00
CA ALA A 224 -17.80 -14.95 10.08
C ALA A 224 -16.57 -14.05 10.29
N GLY A 225 -15.85 -14.24 11.40
CA GLY A 225 -14.60 -13.54 11.71
C GLY A 225 -14.78 -12.25 12.49
N ASN A 226 -13.70 -11.49 12.58
CA ASN A 226 -13.64 -10.22 13.29
C ASN A 226 -13.43 -9.07 12.31
N VAL A 227 -14.05 -7.94 12.57
CA VAL A 227 -13.84 -6.72 11.82
C VAL A 227 -13.34 -5.61 12.73
N ARG A 228 -12.27 -4.94 12.32
CA ARG A 228 -11.72 -3.75 12.99
C ARG A 228 -11.84 -2.56 12.05
N VAL A 229 -12.49 -1.52 12.51
CA VAL A 229 -12.62 -0.25 11.77
C VAL A 229 -11.65 0.74 12.37
N LYS A 230 -10.60 1.13 11.62
CA LYS A 230 -9.64 2.13 12.08
C LYS A 230 -10.24 3.54 12.05
N SER A 231 -9.67 4.45 12.83
CA SER A 231 -10.05 5.87 12.81
C SER A 231 -9.90 6.42 11.39
N GLY A 232 -10.95 7.11 10.91
CA GLY A 232 -11.01 7.62 9.54
C GLY A 232 -11.53 6.64 8.48
N ALA A 233 -11.88 5.40 8.88
CA ALA A 233 -12.67 4.51 8.04
C ALA A 233 -14.17 4.64 8.35
N LYS A 234 -15.04 4.29 7.38
CA LYS A 234 -16.49 4.40 7.51
C LYS A 234 -17.18 3.13 7.00
N VAL A 235 -18.20 2.68 7.70
CA VAL A 235 -19.14 1.65 7.23
C VAL A 235 -20.54 2.27 7.24
N THR A 236 -21.25 2.15 6.11
CA THR A 236 -22.57 2.76 5.98
C THR A 236 -23.68 1.80 6.42
N ALA A 237 -23.57 0.53 6.07
CA ALA A 237 -24.51 -0.50 6.47
C ALA A 237 -23.78 -1.80 6.82
N ILE A 238 -24.31 -2.54 7.81
CA ILE A 238 -23.82 -3.87 8.19
C ILE A 238 -24.98 -4.85 8.06
N SER A 239 -24.72 -5.98 7.40
CA SER A 239 -25.62 -7.12 7.34
C SER A 239 -24.91 -8.39 7.85
N ARG A 240 -25.69 -9.32 8.38
CA ARG A 240 -25.23 -10.63 8.85
C ARG A 240 -25.91 -11.72 8.07
#